data_0bd53dba6c4ae0ce52780da8c8051547
#
_entry.id   0bd53dba6c4ae0ce52780da8c8051547
#
_cell.length_a   1.000
_cell.length_b   1.000
_cell.length_c   1.000
_cell.angle_alpha   90.00
_cell.angle_beta   90.00
_cell.angle_gamma   90.00
#
_symmetry.space_group_name_H-M   'P 1'
#
loop_
_entity.id
_entity.type
_entity.pdbx_description
1 polymer ?
#
loop_
_entity_poly.entity_id
_entity_poly.type
_entity_poly.pdbx_seq_one_letter_code
_entity_poly.pdbx_strand_id
1 'polypeptide(L)'
;MSLQPSKSQADEGEQQTVTVLLGLVRQLAVELQPQHNRSITVTLDSSLDRDLRFDSLSRVELVFRIEHAFGVSLPEQFLATAETPRDLLRAVQRAPSETAPTAAPEVRLAPLEETQSVPLNARTLHDVLEWHCEKHSTRTHIYLYAEGREVEEISYAALLKDAERVAVGLRERGLQPGHTAALMLPTGRDYFSCFIGTMLAGGVPVPLYPPARLPQIEDHLRRHARILSNALASTLITTPEVQPIARLLKSQVPEMRTIVTPAELRSAEAELIKTSAQPGDIAFLQYTSGSTGIPKGVVLTHANLLANIRAIGGVIQVDSTDVFVSWLPLYHDMGLIGAWLGSLYFAYPLVKMSPVKFLTRPQSWLWAIHKHRGTISASPNFGYELCVSKVRDAALEGLDLSSWRVAFNGAEPVSPKTVRRFTERFCEYGFKKESMVPVYGLAESSLGVTFPPMGRLPIIDRIQREPLARSGRATPLRIVTRMRSNLWPAVSLYLAIRFVS
;
A
#
# COMPACT_ATOMS: atom_id res chain seq x y z
N MET A 1 17.89 -31.76 -38.05
CA MET A 1 16.48 -31.96 -38.48
C MET A 1 15.60 -31.76 -37.30
N SER A 2 15.09 -30.53 -37.13
CA SER A 2 14.16 -30.17 -36.05
C SER A 2 12.75 -30.43 -36.57
N LEU A 3 12.07 -31.42 -35.97
CA LEU A 3 10.67 -31.73 -36.27
C LEU A 3 9.80 -30.55 -35.78
N GLN A 4 9.18 -29.82 -36.68
CA GLN A 4 8.09 -28.89 -36.35
C GLN A 4 6.87 -29.69 -35.87
N PRO A 5 6.22 -29.31 -34.78
CA PRO A 5 5.00 -30.00 -34.34
C PRO A 5 3.89 -29.85 -35.38
N SER A 6 3.12 -30.91 -35.60
CA SER A 6 2.01 -30.93 -36.56
C SER A 6 0.90 -29.94 -36.11
N LYS A 7 0.18 -29.33 -37.07
CA LYS A 7 -0.94 -28.40 -36.78
C LYS A 7 -1.97 -28.98 -35.81
N SER A 8 -2.18 -30.29 -35.79
CA SER A 8 -3.11 -30.99 -34.88
C SER A 8 -2.67 -30.92 -33.42
N GLN A 9 -1.36 -30.99 -33.14
CA GLN A 9 -0.83 -30.92 -31.75
C GLN A 9 -0.86 -29.50 -31.19
N ALA A 10 -0.74 -28.48 -32.04
CA ALA A 10 -0.86 -27.07 -31.63
C ALA A 10 -2.32 -26.72 -31.27
N ASP A 11 -3.30 -27.21 -32.04
CA ASP A 11 -4.73 -26.96 -31.77
C ASP A 11 -5.20 -27.69 -30.48
N GLU A 12 -4.71 -28.89 -30.20
CA GLU A 12 -5.04 -29.61 -28.96
C GLU A 12 -4.45 -28.93 -27.72
N GLY A 13 -3.24 -28.40 -27.81
CA GLY A 13 -2.60 -27.63 -26.72
C GLY A 13 -3.32 -26.33 -26.41
N GLU A 14 -3.80 -25.60 -27.42
CA GLU A 14 -4.56 -24.38 -27.25
C GLU A 14 -5.94 -24.64 -26.62
N GLN A 15 -6.64 -25.70 -27.06
CA GLN A 15 -7.92 -26.11 -26.49
C GLN A 15 -7.79 -26.50 -25.01
N GLN A 16 -6.70 -27.17 -24.64
CA GLN A 16 -6.42 -27.56 -23.26
C GLN A 16 -6.14 -26.32 -22.39
N THR A 17 -5.37 -25.35 -22.90
CA THR A 17 -5.11 -24.09 -22.22
C THR A 17 -6.39 -23.30 -21.94
N VAL A 18 -7.29 -23.21 -22.93
CA VAL A 18 -8.61 -22.58 -22.78
C VAL A 18 -9.44 -23.26 -21.70
N THR A 19 -9.48 -24.60 -21.72
CA THR A 19 -10.27 -25.37 -20.76
C THR A 19 -9.80 -25.19 -19.32
N VAL A 20 -8.47 -25.22 -19.09
CA VAL A 20 -7.88 -24.98 -17.77
C VAL A 20 -8.16 -23.54 -17.30
N LEU A 21 -7.97 -22.54 -18.17
CA LEU A 21 -8.23 -21.14 -17.85
C LEU A 21 -9.67 -20.89 -17.43
N LEU A 22 -10.64 -21.33 -18.24
CA LEU A 22 -12.07 -21.18 -17.94
C LEU A 22 -12.47 -21.95 -16.67
N GLY A 23 -11.84 -23.08 -16.40
CA GLY A 23 -11.99 -23.83 -15.16
C GLY A 23 -11.58 -23.02 -13.93
N LEU A 24 -10.42 -22.36 -13.97
CA LEU A 24 -9.92 -21.50 -12.88
C LEU A 24 -10.82 -20.29 -12.64
N VAL A 25 -11.24 -19.62 -13.72
CA VAL A 25 -12.15 -18.47 -13.64
C VAL A 25 -13.48 -18.87 -13.02
N ARG A 26 -14.06 -20.02 -13.46
CA ARG A 26 -15.31 -20.54 -12.94
C ARG A 26 -15.19 -20.93 -11.46
N GLN A 27 -14.11 -21.61 -11.08
CA GLN A 27 -13.87 -22.02 -9.70
C GLN A 27 -13.88 -20.80 -8.78
N LEU A 28 -13.13 -19.75 -9.12
CA LEU A 28 -13.09 -18.52 -8.32
C LEU A 28 -14.46 -17.84 -8.27
N ALA A 29 -15.19 -17.77 -9.40
CA ALA A 29 -16.52 -17.18 -9.43
C ALA A 29 -17.52 -17.90 -8.50
N VAL A 30 -17.44 -19.24 -8.45
CA VAL A 30 -18.26 -20.07 -7.55
C VAL A 30 -17.88 -19.85 -6.08
N GLU A 31 -16.58 -19.76 -5.77
CA GLU A 31 -16.09 -19.50 -4.41
C GLU A 31 -16.59 -18.14 -3.86
N LEU A 32 -16.63 -17.14 -4.72
CA LEU A 32 -17.07 -15.79 -4.36
C LEU A 32 -18.60 -15.65 -4.28
N GLN A 33 -19.35 -16.47 -5.03
CA GLN A 33 -20.81 -16.42 -5.11
C GLN A 33 -21.45 -17.79 -4.86
N PRO A 34 -21.33 -18.37 -3.65
CA PRO A 34 -21.80 -19.73 -3.37
C PRO A 34 -23.32 -19.92 -3.57
N GLN A 35 -24.09 -18.84 -3.44
CA GLN A 35 -25.55 -18.86 -3.61
C GLN A 35 -26.01 -18.96 -5.08
N HIS A 36 -25.13 -18.68 -6.06
CA HIS A 36 -25.43 -18.66 -7.48
C HIS A 36 -24.72 -19.79 -8.26
N ASN A 37 -24.20 -20.79 -7.57
CA ASN A 37 -23.34 -21.86 -8.13
C ASN A 37 -23.91 -22.57 -9.38
N ARG A 38 -25.24 -22.71 -9.51
CA ARG A 38 -25.88 -23.42 -10.63
C ARG A 38 -26.07 -22.58 -11.90
N SER A 39 -25.89 -21.27 -11.86
CA SER A 39 -26.18 -20.35 -12.96
C SER A 39 -24.97 -19.65 -13.55
N ILE A 40 -23.76 -19.85 -13.00
CA ILE A 40 -22.56 -19.15 -13.48
C ILE A 40 -22.03 -19.87 -14.74
N THR A 41 -22.25 -19.26 -15.90
CA THR A 41 -21.64 -19.66 -17.16
C THR A 41 -20.46 -18.76 -17.45
N VAL A 42 -19.27 -19.35 -17.63
CA VAL A 42 -18.04 -18.62 -17.95
C VAL A 42 -17.63 -18.95 -19.39
N THR A 43 -17.47 -17.92 -20.19
CA THR A 43 -16.96 -18.00 -21.56
C THR A 43 -15.72 -17.13 -21.70
N LEU A 44 -15.02 -17.23 -22.81
CA LEU A 44 -13.86 -16.37 -23.09
C LEU A 44 -14.21 -14.88 -23.12
N ASP A 45 -15.47 -14.55 -23.40
CA ASP A 45 -15.95 -13.17 -23.55
C ASP A 45 -16.76 -12.68 -22.34
N SER A 46 -16.88 -13.48 -21.28
CA SER A 46 -17.51 -13.05 -20.02
C SER A 46 -16.74 -11.90 -19.41
N SER A 47 -17.43 -10.83 -19.01
CA SER A 47 -16.79 -9.72 -18.29
C SER A 47 -16.45 -10.11 -16.86
N LEU A 48 -15.16 -9.98 -16.50
CA LEU A 48 -14.69 -10.30 -15.15
C LEU A 48 -15.41 -9.44 -14.08
N ASP A 49 -15.77 -8.19 -14.42
CA ASP A 49 -16.43 -7.27 -13.48
C ASP A 49 -17.95 -7.41 -13.49
N ARG A 50 -18.56 -7.37 -14.71
CA ARG A 50 -20.03 -7.29 -14.85
C ARG A 50 -20.70 -8.63 -14.65
N ASP A 51 -20.17 -9.65 -15.31
CA ASP A 51 -20.78 -11.00 -15.33
C ASP A 51 -20.33 -11.84 -14.13
N LEU A 52 -19.03 -11.75 -13.77
CA LEU A 52 -18.41 -12.57 -12.73
C LEU A 52 -18.22 -11.81 -11.41
N ARG A 53 -18.41 -10.49 -11.39
CA ARG A 53 -18.32 -9.61 -10.21
C ARG A 53 -16.99 -9.67 -9.47
N PHE A 54 -15.90 -9.84 -10.22
CA PHE A 54 -14.56 -9.86 -9.65
C PHE A 54 -14.12 -8.44 -9.31
N ASP A 55 -13.88 -8.19 -8.03
CA ASP A 55 -13.22 -6.98 -7.54
C ASP A 55 -11.70 -7.04 -7.74
N SER A 56 -10.99 -6.03 -7.29
CA SER A 56 -9.52 -5.97 -7.44
C SER A 56 -8.80 -7.12 -6.75
N LEU A 57 -9.28 -7.57 -5.60
CA LEU A 57 -8.67 -8.66 -4.84
C LEU A 57 -8.91 -10.01 -5.54
N SER A 58 -10.13 -10.25 -5.98
CA SER A 58 -10.48 -11.47 -6.75
C SER A 58 -9.70 -11.60 -8.05
N ARG A 59 -9.38 -10.47 -8.70
CA ARG A 59 -8.55 -10.49 -9.92
C ARG A 59 -7.09 -10.80 -9.62
N VAL A 60 -6.54 -10.29 -8.53
CA VAL A 60 -5.20 -10.70 -8.05
C VAL A 60 -5.17 -12.20 -7.80
N GLU A 61 -6.19 -12.73 -7.12
CA GLU A 61 -6.33 -14.17 -6.88
C GLU A 61 -6.41 -14.95 -8.18
N LEU A 62 -7.19 -14.47 -9.16
CA LEU A 62 -7.31 -15.12 -10.47
C LEU A 62 -5.97 -15.16 -11.21
N VAL A 63 -5.27 -14.04 -11.29
CA VAL A 63 -3.94 -13.97 -11.95
C VAL A 63 -2.97 -14.92 -11.27
N PHE A 64 -2.94 -14.94 -9.94
CA PHE A 64 -2.11 -15.87 -9.18
C PHE A 64 -2.40 -17.35 -9.53
N ARG A 65 -3.69 -17.74 -9.60
CA ARG A 65 -4.07 -19.10 -9.98
C ARG A 65 -3.66 -19.45 -11.41
N ILE A 66 -3.75 -18.47 -12.32
CA ILE A 66 -3.33 -18.62 -13.71
C ILE A 66 -1.80 -18.78 -13.78
N GLU A 67 -1.03 -17.91 -13.16
CA GLU A 67 0.43 -18.00 -13.11
C GLU A 67 0.88 -19.37 -12.56
N HIS A 68 0.22 -19.81 -11.50
CA HIS A 68 0.52 -21.11 -10.90
C HIS A 68 0.16 -22.30 -11.80
N ALA A 69 -0.98 -22.25 -12.47
CA ALA A 69 -1.44 -23.37 -13.29
C ALA A 69 -0.66 -23.52 -14.60
N PHE A 70 -0.18 -22.40 -15.15
CA PHE A 70 0.53 -22.37 -16.43
C PHE A 70 2.06 -22.22 -16.30
N GLY A 71 2.60 -21.98 -15.09
CA GLY A 71 4.02 -21.76 -14.86
C GLY A 71 4.57 -20.53 -15.60
N VAL A 72 3.79 -19.48 -15.66
CA VAL A 72 4.11 -18.21 -16.33
C VAL A 72 4.07 -17.04 -15.36
N SER A 73 4.74 -15.96 -15.70
CA SER A 73 4.65 -14.68 -14.98
C SER A 73 3.94 -13.65 -15.85
N LEU A 74 2.80 -13.14 -15.37
CA LEU A 74 2.02 -12.13 -16.06
C LEU A 74 2.45 -10.73 -15.60
N PRO A 75 2.65 -9.76 -16.52
CA PRO A 75 2.92 -8.37 -16.15
C PRO A 75 1.81 -7.76 -15.30
N GLU A 76 2.16 -6.94 -14.30
CA GLU A 76 1.20 -6.29 -13.39
C GLU A 76 0.11 -5.50 -14.14
N GLN A 77 0.43 -4.99 -15.32
CA GLN A 77 -0.50 -4.28 -16.20
C GLN A 77 -1.75 -5.09 -16.56
N PHE A 78 -1.64 -6.42 -16.66
CA PHE A 78 -2.79 -7.29 -16.98
C PHE A 78 -3.84 -7.33 -15.87
N LEU A 79 -3.47 -7.13 -14.61
CA LEU A 79 -4.43 -6.96 -13.52
C LEU A 79 -5.35 -5.76 -13.74
N ALA A 80 -4.78 -4.69 -14.32
CA ALA A 80 -5.48 -3.46 -14.59
C ALA A 80 -6.26 -3.49 -15.91
N THR A 81 -5.77 -4.21 -16.93
CA THR A 81 -6.27 -4.12 -18.31
C THR A 81 -7.11 -5.31 -18.78
N ALA A 82 -6.94 -6.50 -18.20
CA ALA A 82 -7.72 -7.67 -18.61
C ALA A 82 -9.20 -7.52 -18.21
N GLU A 83 -10.10 -7.48 -19.17
CA GLU A 83 -11.53 -7.38 -18.96
C GLU A 83 -12.25 -8.71 -19.07
N THR A 84 -11.66 -9.65 -19.82
CA THR A 84 -12.24 -10.96 -20.15
C THR A 84 -11.25 -12.10 -19.96
N PRO A 85 -11.70 -13.36 -19.81
CA PRO A 85 -10.83 -14.53 -19.88
C PRO A 85 -10.02 -14.63 -21.18
N ARG A 86 -10.50 -14.07 -22.29
CA ARG A 86 -9.77 -14.00 -23.56
C ARG A 86 -8.50 -13.16 -23.45
N ASP A 87 -8.57 -12.05 -22.71
CA ASP A 87 -7.40 -11.19 -22.50
C ASP A 87 -6.35 -11.92 -21.64
N LEU A 88 -6.79 -12.63 -20.63
CA LEU A 88 -5.91 -13.48 -19.79
C LEU A 88 -5.28 -14.61 -20.60
N LEU A 89 -6.03 -15.25 -21.52
CA LEU A 89 -5.50 -16.28 -22.42
C LEU A 89 -4.36 -15.72 -23.30
N ARG A 90 -4.58 -14.55 -23.91
CA ARG A 90 -3.55 -13.87 -24.71
C ARG A 90 -2.31 -13.54 -23.87
N ALA A 91 -2.50 -13.17 -22.63
CA ALA A 91 -1.41 -12.88 -21.71
C ALA A 91 -0.59 -14.14 -21.40
N VAL A 92 -1.25 -15.24 -21.09
CA VAL A 92 -0.61 -16.55 -20.84
C VAL A 92 0.19 -17.01 -22.06
N GLN A 93 -0.38 -16.89 -23.26
CA GLN A 93 0.30 -17.28 -24.50
C GLN A 93 1.54 -16.45 -24.84
N ARG A 94 1.61 -15.20 -24.36
CA ARG A 94 2.73 -14.27 -24.60
C ARG A 94 3.72 -14.24 -23.45
N ALA A 95 3.35 -14.75 -22.27
CA ALA A 95 4.18 -14.71 -21.10
C ALA A 95 5.42 -15.62 -21.27
N PRO A 96 6.61 -15.16 -20.86
CA PRO A 96 7.77 -16.03 -20.76
C PRO A 96 7.49 -17.13 -19.73
N SER A 97 7.89 -18.36 -20.02
CA SER A 97 7.89 -19.44 -19.03
C SER A 97 8.69 -18.96 -17.81
N GLU A 98 8.19 -19.25 -16.61
CA GLU A 98 8.86 -18.90 -15.37
C GLU A 98 10.23 -19.61 -15.33
N THR A 99 11.29 -18.93 -15.80
CA THR A 99 12.64 -19.32 -15.43
C THR A 99 12.76 -19.10 -13.94
N ALA A 100 13.29 -20.08 -13.22
CA ALA A 100 13.58 -20.00 -11.79
C ALA A 100 14.12 -18.58 -11.46
N PRO A 101 13.69 -17.95 -10.37
CA PRO A 101 14.07 -16.59 -10.07
C PRO A 101 15.60 -16.51 -10.08
N THR A 102 16.15 -15.83 -11.08
CA THR A 102 17.56 -15.47 -11.08
C THR A 102 17.76 -14.70 -9.78
N ALA A 103 18.65 -15.18 -8.94
CA ALA A 103 18.98 -14.52 -7.67
C ALA A 103 19.20 -13.03 -7.98
N ALA A 104 18.29 -12.20 -7.47
CA ALA A 104 18.40 -10.76 -7.71
C ALA A 104 19.78 -10.31 -7.24
N PRO A 105 20.51 -9.47 -7.99
CA PRO A 105 21.83 -9.01 -7.58
C PRO A 105 21.74 -8.47 -6.16
N GLU A 106 22.67 -8.94 -5.32
CA GLU A 106 22.77 -8.56 -3.91
C GLU A 106 23.13 -7.06 -3.84
N VAL A 107 22.12 -6.21 -3.77
CA VAL A 107 22.36 -4.81 -3.39
C VAL A 107 22.51 -4.82 -1.89
N ARG A 108 23.73 -4.91 -1.40
CA ARG A 108 24.04 -4.61 -0.01
C ARG A 108 23.99 -3.09 0.10
N LEU A 109 23.03 -2.58 0.89
CA LEU A 109 23.16 -1.20 1.37
C LEU A 109 24.50 -1.11 2.11
N ALA A 110 25.29 -0.10 1.78
CA ALA A 110 26.42 0.26 2.63
C ALA A 110 25.88 0.46 4.06
N PRO A 111 26.65 0.10 5.09
CA PRO A 111 26.24 0.37 6.46
C PRO A 111 25.80 1.82 6.56
N LEU A 112 24.54 2.02 7.01
CA LEU A 112 24.01 3.38 7.18
C LEU A 112 24.83 4.03 8.30
N GLU A 113 25.49 5.13 7.98
CA GLU A 113 26.14 5.94 9.00
C GLU A 113 25.06 6.49 9.93
N GLU A 114 25.27 6.32 11.23
CA GLU A 114 24.40 6.88 12.24
C GLU A 114 24.46 8.42 12.15
N THR A 115 23.32 9.04 11.93
CA THR A 115 23.24 10.51 12.00
C THR A 115 22.87 10.89 13.44
N GLN A 116 23.75 11.62 14.09
CA GLN A 116 23.63 11.92 15.54
C GLN A 116 22.50 12.89 15.89
N SER A 117 21.69 13.34 14.94
CA SER A 117 20.67 14.34 15.23
C SER A 117 19.42 14.20 14.38
N VAL A 118 18.28 14.46 15.01
CA VAL A 118 16.97 14.63 14.38
C VAL A 118 16.56 16.09 14.47
N PRO A 119 15.67 16.60 13.61
CA PRO A 119 15.26 18.02 13.61
C PRO A 119 14.31 18.33 14.77
N LEU A 120 14.81 18.29 16.01
CA LEU A 120 14.01 18.47 17.22
C LEU A 120 13.27 19.83 17.25
N ASN A 121 13.88 20.87 16.68
CA ASN A 121 13.32 22.23 16.63
C ASN A 121 12.39 22.43 15.44
N ALA A 122 12.26 21.49 14.53
CA ALA A 122 11.35 21.59 13.40
C ALA A 122 9.90 21.70 13.89
N ARG A 123 9.18 22.68 13.37
CA ARG A 123 7.79 22.98 13.70
C ARG A 123 6.84 22.62 12.57
N THR A 124 7.38 22.45 11.36
CA THR A 124 6.65 22.11 10.14
C THR A 124 7.37 20.98 9.39
N LEU A 125 6.69 20.33 8.46
CA LEU A 125 7.32 19.34 7.57
C LEU A 125 8.31 20.01 6.61
N HIS A 126 8.14 21.30 6.32
CA HIS A 126 9.12 22.10 5.56
C HIS A 126 10.45 22.19 6.32
N ASP A 127 10.40 22.58 7.60
CA ASP A 127 11.58 22.67 8.45
C ASP A 127 12.33 21.32 8.51
N VAL A 128 11.58 20.20 8.57
CA VAL A 128 12.18 18.86 8.58
C VAL A 128 12.95 18.59 7.29
N LEU A 129 12.34 18.84 6.13
CA LEU A 129 13.00 18.59 4.84
C LEU A 129 14.19 19.51 4.62
N GLU A 130 14.05 20.82 4.89
CA GLU A 130 15.13 21.79 4.78
C GLU A 130 16.31 21.42 5.66
N TRP A 131 16.04 21.06 6.93
CA TRP A 131 17.08 20.64 7.86
C TRP A 131 17.85 19.40 7.35
N HIS A 132 17.17 18.41 6.79
CA HIS A 132 17.84 17.25 6.20
C HIS A 132 18.60 17.59 4.92
N CYS A 133 18.11 18.53 4.12
CA CYS A 133 18.86 19.01 2.95
C CYS A 133 20.14 19.74 3.34
N GLU A 134 20.16 20.46 4.46
CA GLU A 134 21.36 21.13 4.99
C GLU A 134 22.36 20.12 5.58
N LYS A 135 21.89 19.14 6.35
CA LYS A 135 22.74 18.20 7.09
C LYS A 135 23.07 16.92 6.34
N HIS A 136 22.16 16.43 5.51
CA HIS A 136 22.20 15.10 4.90
C HIS A 136 21.81 15.13 3.42
N SER A 137 22.17 16.16 2.66
CA SER A 137 21.69 16.44 1.30
C SER A 137 21.79 15.24 0.35
N THR A 138 22.92 14.52 0.39
CA THR A 138 23.21 13.38 -0.48
C THR A 138 22.72 12.04 0.06
N ARG A 139 22.26 11.99 1.33
CA ARG A 139 21.74 10.75 1.94
C ARG A 139 20.50 10.29 1.20
N THR A 140 20.47 9.02 0.79
CA THR A 140 19.29 8.42 0.17
C THR A 140 18.17 8.32 1.19
N HIS A 141 17.07 9.00 0.88
CA HIS A 141 15.85 8.99 1.69
C HIS A 141 14.90 7.87 1.24
N ILE A 142 14.77 7.66 -0.08
CA ILE A 142 13.82 6.71 -0.65
C ILE A 142 14.53 5.78 -1.63
N TYR A 143 14.37 4.47 -1.43
CA TYR A 143 14.66 3.41 -2.40
C TYR A 143 13.33 2.99 -3.04
N LEU A 144 13.10 3.41 -4.28
CA LEU A 144 11.84 3.20 -4.97
C LEU A 144 11.94 2.02 -5.94
N TYR A 145 11.11 1.00 -5.71
CA TYR A 145 10.95 -0.11 -6.64
C TYR A 145 9.98 0.29 -7.76
N ALA A 146 10.51 0.67 -8.91
CA ALA A 146 9.73 0.92 -10.12
C ALA A 146 9.56 -0.38 -10.94
N GLU A 147 8.47 -0.46 -11.73
CA GLU A 147 8.24 -1.60 -12.61
C GLU A 147 9.33 -1.71 -13.69
N GLY A 148 9.91 -2.92 -13.83
CA GLY A 148 10.87 -3.25 -14.90
C GLY A 148 12.17 -2.45 -14.86
N ARG A 149 12.48 -1.75 -13.76
CA ARG A 149 13.68 -0.92 -13.59
C ARG A 149 14.49 -1.37 -12.36
N GLU A 150 15.75 -0.96 -12.33
CA GLU A 150 16.54 -0.99 -11.10
C GLU A 150 15.90 -0.11 -10.03
N VAL A 151 16.25 -0.36 -8.76
CA VAL A 151 15.75 0.44 -7.64
C VAL A 151 16.25 1.88 -7.80
N GLU A 152 15.33 2.81 -7.87
CA GLU A 152 15.64 4.25 -7.97
C GLU A 152 15.94 4.81 -6.58
N GLU A 153 17.06 5.51 -6.46
CA GLU A 153 17.45 6.19 -5.23
C GLU A 153 17.08 7.68 -5.30
N ILE A 154 16.40 8.17 -4.27
CA ILE A 154 16.01 9.58 -4.16
C ILE A 154 16.62 10.14 -2.87
N SER A 155 17.59 11.04 -3.01
CA SER A 155 18.18 11.75 -1.87
C SER A 155 17.30 12.90 -1.39
N TYR A 156 17.58 13.45 -0.20
CA TYR A 156 16.88 14.61 0.31
C TYR A 156 16.99 15.80 -0.64
N ALA A 157 18.18 16.11 -1.15
CA ALA A 157 18.38 17.18 -2.11
C ALA A 157 17.61 16.97 -3.43
N ALA A 158 17.58 15.72 -3.93
CA ALA A 158 16.85 15.42 -5.15
C ALA A 158 15.33 15.59 -4.94
N LEU A 159 14.80 15.16 -3.79
CA LEU A 159 13.40 15.34 -3.43
C LEU A 159 13.02 16.83 -3.34
N LEU A 160 13.84 17.64 -2.64
CA LEU A 160 13.58 19.07 -2.51
C LEU A 160 13.61 19.76 -3.87
N LYS A 161 14.63 19.51 -4.68
CA LYS A 161 14.78 20.10 -6.03
C LYS A 161 13.59 19.80 -6.94
N ASP A 162 13.09 18.55 -6.93
CA ASP A 162 11.92 18.19 -7.72
C ASP A 162 10.65 18.84 -7.18
N ALA A 163 10.52 18.91 -5.85
CA ALA A 163 9.37 19.54 -5.20
C ALA A 163 9.33 21.08 -5.44
N GLU A 164 10.47 21.75 -5.45
CA GLU A 164 10.57 23.19 -5.76
C GLU A 164 10.08 23.48 -7.20
N ARG A 165 10.47 22.66 -8.18
CA ARG A 165 9.96 22.80 -9.56
C ARG A 165 8.45 22.61 -9.64
N VAL A 166 7.92 21.61 -8.94
CA VAL A 166 6.47 21.40 -8.86
C VAL A 166 5.77 22.60 -8.22
N ALA A 167 6.34 23.14 -7.14
CA ALA A 167 5.77 24.31 -6.45
C ALA A 167 5.68 25.54 -7.36
N VAL A 168 6.74 25.81 -8.11
CA VAL A 168 6.76 26.89 -9.10
C VAL A 168 5.66 26.66 -10.14
N GLY A 169 5.61 25.47 -10.75
CA GLY A 169 4.61 25.14 -11.76
C GLY A 169 3.17 25.24 -11.26
N LEU A 170 2.92 24.93 -9.99
CA LEU A 170 1.60 25.08 -9.38
C LEU A 170 1.20 26.55 -9.23
N ARG A 171 2.15 27.41 -8.78
CA ARG A 171 1.90 28.85 -8.64
C ARG A 171 1.69 29.56 -9.97
N GLU A 172 2.50 29.25 -10.98
CA GLU A 172 2.30 29.76 -12.34
C GLU A 172 0.91 29.41 -12.89
N ARG A 173 0.33 28.28 -12.43
CA ARG A 173 -1.03 27.85 -12.80
C ARG A 173 -2.12 28.36 -11.84
N GLY A 174 -1.78 29.27 -10.96
CA GLY A 174 -2.72 30.00 -10.11
C GLY A 174 -3.08 29.32 -8.79
N LEU A 175 -2.32 28.33 -8.33
CA LEU A 175 -2.48 27.82 -6.97
C LEU A 175 -2.08 28.91 -5.96
N GLN A 176 -3.01 29.29 -5.10
CA GLN A 176 -2.77 30.28 -4.05
C GLN A 176 -2.55 29.59 -2.68
N PRO A 177 -1.89 30.22 -1.72
CA PRO A 177 -1.78 29.74 -0.36
C PRO A 177 -3.15 29.36 0.22
N GLY A 178 -3.24 28.19 0.87
CA GLY A 178 -4.47 27.62 1.41
C GLY A 178 -5.39 26.93 0.40
N HIS A 179 -5.13 27.05 -0.92
CA HIS A 179 -5.87 26.25 -1.90
C HIS A 179 -5.50 24.78 -1.81
N THR A 180 -6.49 23.91 -2.03
CA THR A 180 -6.28 22.46 -2.06
C THR A 180 -5.90 21.97 -3.44
N ALA A 181 -4.94 21.05 -3.50
CA ALA A 181 -4.55 20.32 -4.69
C ALA A 181 -4.69 18.81 -4.47
N ALA A 182 -5.57 18.18 -5.23
CA ALA A 182 -5.78 16.74 -5.17
C ALA A 182 -4.67 16.01 -5.94
N LEU A 183 -4.09 14.97 -5.33
CA LEU A 183 -3.05 14.14 -5.92
C LEU A 183 -3.62 12.76 -6.25
N MET A 184 -3.90 12.52 -7.51
CA MET A 184 -4.37 11.24 -8.03
C MET A 184 -3.25 10.59 -8.83
N LEU A 185 -2.21 10.17 -8.12
CA LEU A 185 -0.96 9.65 -8.68
C LEU A 185 -0.64 8.25 -8.13
N PRO A 186 -0.08 7.36 -8.95
CA PRO A 186 0.44 6.10 -8.47
C PRO A 186 1.66 6.31 -7.53
N THR A 187 2.02 5.26 -6.79
CA THR A 187 3.26 5.26 -6.01
C THR A 187 4.46 5.40 -6.94
N GLY A 188 5.17 6.50 -6.82
CA GLY A 188 6.31 6.84 -7.67
C GLY A 188 6.96 8.15 -7.26
N ARG A 189 8.08 8.50 -7.91
CA ARG A 189 8.82 9.75 -7.67
C ARG A 189 7.93 10.99 -7.77
N ASP A 190 7.00 10.98 -8.74
CA ASP A 190 6.07 12.08 -8.96
C ASP A 190 5.13 12.32 -7.78
N TYR A 191 4.71 11.25 -7.08
CA TYR A 191 3.87 11.39 -5.89
C TYR A 191 4.60 12.18 -4.80
N PHE A 192 5.84 11.80 -4.50
CA PHE A 192 6.64 12.45 -3.46
C PHE A 192 6.90 13.92 -3.77
N SER A 193 7.34 14.22 -4.99
CA SER A 193 7.64 15.58 -5.41
C SER A 193 6.38 16.46 -5.50
N CYS A 194 5.23 15.92 -5.95
CA CYS A 194 3.98 16.67 -6.02
C CYS A 194 3.38 16.92 -4.63
N PHE A 195 3.49 15.96 -3.70
CA PHE A 195 3.02 16.15 -2.33
C PHE A 195 3.79 17.28 -1.63
N ILE A 196 5.11 17.20 -1.60
CA ILE A 196 5.97 18.23 -1.01
C ILE A 196 5.84 19.56 -1.78
N GLY A 197 5.87 19.51 -3.12
CA GLY A 197 5.77 20.70 -3.96
C GLY A 197 4.45 21.46 -3.76
N THR A 198 3.35 20.77 -3.51
CA THR A 198 2.08 21.39 -3.16
C THR A 198 2.19 22.16 -1.85
N MET A 199 2.80 21.57 -0.81
CA MET A 199 3.04 22.28 0.47
C MET A 199 3.97 23.48 0.29
N LEU A 200 5.09 23.32 -0.44
CA LEU A 200 6.03 24.42 -0.72
C LEU A 200 5.39 25.56 -1.50
N ALA A 201 4.40 25.27 -2.34
CA ALA A 201 3.58 26.29 -3.00
C ALA A 201 2.63 27.01 -2.03
N GLY A 202 2.54 26.59 -0.78
CA GLY A 202 1.56 27.06 0.20
C GLY A 202 0.19 26.41 0.06
N GLY A 203 0.05 25.41 -0.83
CA GLY A 203 -1.18 24.66 -1.03
C GLY A 203 -1.33 23.50 -0.05
N VAL A 204 -2.53 22.92 -0.02
CA VAL A 204 -2.90 21.80 0.85
C VAL A 204 -3.08 20.54 0.00
N PRO A 205 -2.17 19.53 0.09
CA PRO A 205 -2.33 18.27 -0.61
C PRO A 205 -3.57 17.49 -0.16
N VAL A 206 -4.23 16.85 -1.14
CA VAL A 206 -5.34 15.92 -0.90
C VAL A 206 -5.03 14.59 -1.59
N PRO A 207 -4.39 13.63 -0.89
CA PRO A 207 -4.07 12.34 -1.45
C PRO A 207 -5.32 11.57 -1.84
N LEU A 208 -5.36 11.10 -3.09
CA LEU A 208 -6.43 10.26 -3.63
C LEU A 208 -5.84 9.00 -4.23
N TYR A 209 -6.57 7.90 -4.17
CA TYR A 209 -6.13 6.71 -4.86
C TYR A 209 -6.29 6.88 -6.39
N PRO A 210 -5.28 6.47 -7.17
CA PRO A 210 -5.37 6.54 -8.63
C PRO A 210 -6.37 5.48 -9.14
N PRO A 211 -6.95 5.67 -10.34
CA PRO A 211 -7.79 4.64 -10.94
C PRO A 211 -6.97 3.38 -11.18
N ALA A 212 -7.49 2.25 -10.71
CA ALA A 212 -6.84 0.96 -10.92
C ALA A 212 -6.91 0.52 -12.39
N ARG A 213 -7.87 1.06 -13.17
CA ARG A 213 -8.13 0.68 -14.55
C ARG A 213 -8.69 1.84 -15.38
N LEU A 214 -8.15 2.01 -16.58
CA LEU A 214 -8.63 3.01 -17.54
C LEU A 214 -10.11 2.85 -17.94
N PRO A 215 -10.63 1.63 -18.21
CA PRO A 215 -12.05 1.46 -18.57
C PRO A 215 -13.05 1.87 -17.49
N GLN A 216 -12.64 1.92 -16.23
CA GLN A 216 -13.49 2.30 -15.09
C GLN A 216 -13.23 3.72 -14.61
N ILE A 217 -12.49 4.51 -15.38
CA ILE A 217 -12.03 5.82 -14.97
C ILE A 217 -13.19 6.79 -14.72
N GLU A 218 -14.26 6.73 -15.52
CA GLU A 218 -15.43 7.61 -15.33
C GLU A 218 -16.13 7.36 -14.01
N ASP A 219 -16.37 6.10 -13.66
CA ASP A 219 -17.00 5.75 -12.38
C ASP A 219 -16.10 6.06 -11.19
N HIS A 220 -14.79 5.89 -11.37
CA HIS A 220 -13.78 6.27 -10.40
C HIS A 220 -13.82 7.78 -10.16
N LEU A 221 -13.78 8.57 -11.23
CA LEU A 221 -13.82 10.01 -11.15
C LEU A 221 -15.15 10.54 -10.57
N ARG A 222 -16.29 9.96 -10.95
CA ARG A 222 -17.59 10.31 -10.34
C ARG A 222 -17.61 10.08 -8.83
N ARG A 223 -17.04 8.98 -8.34
CA ARG A 223 -16.92 8.72 -6.91
C ARG A 223 -16.05 9.77 -6.23
N HIS A 224 -14.95 10.19 -6.88
CA HIS A 224 -14.04 11.19 -6.34
C HIS A 224 -14.55 12.63 -6.51
N ALA A 225 -15.49 12.91 -7.41
CA ALA A 225 -16.08 14.25 -7.56
C ALA A 225 -16.60 14.81 -6.23
N ARG A 226 -17.22 13.97 -5.39
CA ARG A 226 -17.70 14.38 -4.07
C ARG A 226 -16.56 14.76 -3.13
N ILE A 227 -15.45 14.02 -3.18
CA ILE A 227 -14.24 14.33 -2.39
C ILE A 227 -13.63 15.64 -2.88
N LEU A 228 -13.49 15.79 -4.18
CA LEU A 228 -12.93 16.99 -4.82
C LEU A 228 -13.74 18.24 -4.50
N SER A 229 -15.07 18.17 -4.59
CA SER A 229 -15.96 19.28 -4.20
C SER A 229 -15.91 19.57 -2.69
N ASN A 230 -15.93 18.53 -1.85
CA ASN A 230 -15.86 18.72 -0.39
C ASN A 230 -14.51 19.29 0.04
N ALA A 231 -13.42 18.89 -0.63
CA ALA A 231 -12.09 19.44 -0.41
C ALA A 231 -11.89 20.82 -1.03
N LEU A 232 -12.86 21.36 -1.79
CA LEU A 232 -12.73 22.59 -2.57
C LEU A 232 -11.50 22.55 -3.49
N ALA A 233 -11.25 21.38 -4.12
CA ALA A 233 -10.04 21.14 -4.88
C ALA A 233 -9.94 22.07 -6.10
N SER A 234 -9.03 23.04 -6.05
CA SER A 234 -8.77 23.97 -7.14
C SER A 234 -7.90 23.36 -8.24
N THR A 235 -7.07 22.38 -7.88
CA THR A 235 -6.15 21.70 -8.77
C THR A 235 -6.23 20.19 -8.60
N LEU A 236 -6.19 19.46 -9.73
CA LEU A 236 -6.01 18.01 -9.76
C LEU A 236 -4.69 17.69 -10.47
N ILE A 237 -3.78 17.03 -9.75
CA ILE A 237 -2.53 16.49 -10.29
C ILE A 237 -2.75 15.02 -10.59
N THR A 238 -2.57 14.60 -11.84
CA THR A 238 -2.86 13.23 -12.27
C THR A 238 -1.92 12.78 -13.40
N THR A 239 -2.05 11.53 -13.83
CA THR A 239 -1.25 11.00 -14.93
C THR A 239 -1.74 11.46 -16.30
N PRO A 240 -0.89 11.42 -17.35
CA PRO A 240 -1.29 11.79 -18.72
C PRO A 240 -2.51 11.00 -19.24
N GLU A 241 -2.64 9.72 -18.84
CA GLU A 241 -3.74 8.84 -19.28
C GLU A 241 -5.07 9.25 -18.66
N VAL A 242 -5.04 9.76 -17.41
CA VAL A 242 -6.25 10.19 -16.67
C VAL A 242 -6.65 11.62 -17.01
N GLN A 243 -5.70 12.49 -17.34
CA GLN A 243 -5.91 13.92 -17.55
C GLN A 243 -7.02 14.26 -18.57
N PRO A 244 -7.10 13.63 -19.76
CA PRO A 244 -8.14 13.96 -20.75
C PRO A 244 -9.55 13.70 -20.22
N ILE A 245 -9.74 12.59 -19.49
CA ILE A 245 -11.04 12.19 -18.94
C ILE A 245 -11.38 13.02 -17.71
N ALA A 246 -10.39 13.33 -16.88
CA ALA A 246 -10.56 14.19 -15.71
C ALA A 246 -11.05 15.60 -16.09
N ARG A 247 -10.74 16.09 -17.29
CA ARG A 247 -11.26 17.37 -17.80
C ARG A 247 -12.79 17.40 -17.88
N LEU A 248 -13.43 16.24 -18.09
CA LEU A 248 -14.88 16.12 -18.08
C LEU A 248 -15.51 16.37 -16.71
N LEU A 249 -14.73 16.24 -15.64
CA LEU A 249 -15.18 16.48 -14.26
C LEU A 249 -15.30 17.97 -13.91
N LYS A 250 -14.69 18.88 -14.69
CA LYS A 250 -14.78 20.31 -14.40
C LYS A 250 -16.23 20.82 -14.24
N SER A 251 -17.15 20.21 -14.99
CA SER A 251 -18.59 20.54 -14.85
C SER A 251 -19.22 20.07 -13.55
N GLN A 252 -18.62 19.09 -12.87
CA GLN A 252 -19.12 18.50 -11.62
C GLN A 252 -18.41 19.05 -10.37
N VAL A 253 -17.28 19.74 -10.55
CA VAL A 253 -16.47 20.32 -9.46
C VAL A 253 -16.17 21.78 -9.82
N PRO A 254 -17.07 22.70 -9.48
CA PRO A 254 -16.98 24.11 -9.90
C PRO A 254 -15.68 24.82 -9.47
N GLU A 255 -15.10 24.39 -8.33
CA GLU A 255 -13.87 24.94 -7.77
C GLU A 255 -12.63 24.54 -8.59
N MET A 256 -12.71 23.47 -9.39
CA MET A 256 -11.57 22.93 -10.12
C MET A 256 -11.18 23.79 -11.32
N ARG A 257 -10.08 24.49 -11.18
CA ARG A 257 -9.54 25.39 -12.22
C ARG A 257 -8.53 24.68 -13.09
N THR A 258 -7.66 23.86 -12.49
CA THR A 258 -6.49 23.28 -13.14
C THR A 258 -6.50 21.75 -13.04
N ILE A 259 -6.24 21.08 -14.16
CA ILE A 259 -5.95 19.64 -14.22
C ILE A 259 -4.62 19.49 -14.95
N VAL A 260 -3.61 18.94 -14.29
CA VAL A 260 -2.23 19.01 -14.74
C VAL A 260 -1.48 17.71 -14.43
N THR A 261 -0.45 17.43 -15.21
CA THR A 261 0.47 16.30 -14.96
C THR A 261 1.74 16.77 -14.25
N PRO A 262 2.45 15.87 -13.55
CA PRO A 262 3.74 16.20 -12.93
C PRO A 262 4.77 16.73 -13.93
N ALA A 263 4.80 16.21 -15.14
CA ALA A 263 5.71 16.66 -16.18
C ALA A 263 5.44 18.13 -16.60
N GLU A 264 4.17 18.51 -16.76
CA GLU A 264 3.77 19.88 -17.03
C GLU A 264 4.13 20.84 -15.88
N LEU A 265 4.10 20.39 -14.64
CA LEU A 265 4.50 21.22 -13.48
C LEU A 265 6.01 21.47 -13.46
N ARG A 266 6.83 20.45 -13.76
CA ARG A 266 8.29 20.58 -13.76
C ARG A 266 8.88 21.38 -14.92
N SER A 267 8.07 21.74 -15.92
CA SER A 267 8.50 22.57 -17.03
C SER A 267 8.64 24.07 -16.68
N ALA A 268 8.26 24.47 -15.49
CA ALA A 268 8.38 25.84 -15.01
C ALA A 268 9.85 26.21 -14.79
N GLU A 269 10.22 27.44 -15.15
CA GLU A 269 11.61 27.94 -15.10
C GLU A 269 11.81 29.04 -14.04
N ALA A 270 10.74 29.56 -13.44
CA ALA A 270 10.85 30.62 -12.43
C ALA A 270 11.45 30.11 -11.12
N GLU A 271 12.00 31.03 -10.32
CA GLU A 271 12.48 30.71 -8.96
C GLU A 271 11.32 30.62 -7.97
N LEU A 272 11.43 29.69 -7.02
CA LEU A 272 10.44 29.52 -5.98
C LEU A 272 10.55 30.64 -4.94
N ILE A 273 9.50 31.45 -4.80
CA ILE A 273 9.35 32.34 -3.66
C ILE A 273 8.88 31.49 -2.47
N LYS A 274 9.75 31.26 -1.50
CA LYS A 274 9.44 30.44 -0.32
C LYS A 274 8.28 31.05 0.47
N THR A 275 7.30 30.22 0.84
CA THR A 275 6.25 30.59 1.82
C THR A 275 6.64 30.04 3.18
N SER A 276 6.50 30.87 4.21
CA SER A 276 6.69 30.42 5.59
C SER A 276 5.42 29.70 6.06
N ALA A 277 5.54 28.40 6.31
CA ALA A 277 4.47 27.63 6.93
C ALA A 277 4.52 27.78 8.46
N GLN A 278 3.35 27.75 9.09
CA GLN A 278 3.22 27.76 10.54
C GLN A 278 2.80 26.38 11.07
N PRO A 279 3.12 26.03 12.31
CA PRO A 279 2.75 24.74 12.90
C PRO A 279 1.26 24.43 12.87
N GLY A 280 0.41 25.46 12.99
CA GLY A 280 -1.05 25.36 12.93
C GLY A 280 -1.62 25.31 11.52
N ASP A 281 -0.81 25.53 10.48
CA ASP A 281 -1.28 25.44 9.10
C ASP A 281 -1.62 23.99 8.73
N ILE A 282 -2.59 23.85 7.84
CA ILE A 282 -3.01 22.54 7.33
C ILE A 282 -1.89 21.97 6.47
N ALA A 283 -1.32 20.85 6.90
CA ALA A 283 -0.30 20.16 6.13
C ALA A 283 -0.91 19.37 4.98
N PHE A 284 -2.02 18.66 5.22
CA PHE A 284 -2.81 17.99 4.18
C PHE A 284 -4.18 17.54 4.69
N LEU A 285 -5.07 17.13 3.75
CA LEU A 285 -6.36 16.54 4.06
C LEU A 285 -6.32 15.03 3.80
N GLN A 286 -6.58 14.22 4.83
CA GLN A 286 -6.69 12.77 4.70
C GLN A 286 -8.14 12.35 4.58
N TYR A 287 -8.55 11.83 3.42
CA TYR A 287 -9.91 11.31 3.25
C TYR A 287 -10.01 9.88 3.74
N THR A 288 -11.06 9.61 4.52
CA THR A 288 -11.43 8.29 5.01
C THR A 288 -12.81 7.90 4.47
N SER A 289 -13.10 6.59 4.39
CA SER A 289 -14.39 6.08 3.89
C SER A 289 -15.58 6.46 4.77
N GLY A 290 -15.33 6.93 5.99
CA GLY A 290 -16.36 7.26 6.97
C GLY A 290 -17.30 6.09 7.33
N SER A 291 -17.77 6.01 8.56
CA SER A 291 -18.71 4.96 9.03
C SER A 291 -20.08 5.04 8.34
N THR A 292 -20.39 6.17 7.73
CA THR A 292 -21.68 6.43 7.03
C THR A 292 -21.58 6.20 5.51
N GLY A 293 -20.42 5.77 4.99
CA GLY A 293 -20.19 5.63 3.55
C GLY A 293 -19.95 6.96 2.80
N ILE A 294 -20.07 8.10 3.48
CA ILE A 294 -19.74 9.43 2.95
C ILE A 294 -18.28 9.72 3.32
N PRO A 295 -17.39 9.99 2.34
CA PRO A 295 -16.03 10.34 2.62
C PRO A 295 -15.90 11.55 3.52
N LYS A 296 -15.02 11.47 4.54
CA LYS A 296 -14.72 12.57 5.47
C LYS A 296 -13.28 13.00 5.30
N GLY A 297 -13.06 14.30 5.13
CA GLY A 297 -11.73 14.89 5.09
C GLY A 297 -11.24 15.19 6.50
N VAL A 298 -10.23 14.47 6.95
CA VAL A 298 -9.56 14.76 8.22
C VAL A 298 -8.52 15.85 7.97
N VAL A 299 -8.62 16.93 8.72
CA VAL A 299 -7.69 18.07 8.65
C VAL A 299 -6.49 17.78 9.54
N LEU A 300 -5.30 17.74 8.95
CA LEU A 300 -4.05 17.46 9.65
C LEU A 300 -3.11 18.66 9.55
N THR A 301 -2.72 19.22 10.69
CA THR A 301 -1.75 20.31 10.76
C THR A 301 -0.33 19.78 10.87
N HIS A 302 0.66 20.61 10.56
CA HIS A 302 2.06 20.26 10.77
C HIS A 302 2.34 19.86 12.23
N ALA A 303 1.76 20.59 13.18
CA ALA A 303 1.92 20.30 14.61
C ALA A 303 1.35 18.93 14.99
N ASN A 304 0.15 18.57 14.48
CA ASN A 304 -0.45 17.25 14.75
C ASN A 304 0.45 16.12 14.26
N LEU A 305 0.94 16.23 13.03
CA LEU A 305 1.78 15.23 12.40
C LEU A 305 3.09 15.03 13.15
N LEU A 306 3.82 16.14 13.43
CA LEU A 306 5.10 16.06 14.12
C LEU A 306 4.96 15.53 15.55
N ALA A 307 3.89 15.88 16.26
CA ALA A 307 3.62 15.35 17.60
C ALA A 307 3.44 13.84 17.58
N ASN A 308 2.62 13.33 16.64
CA ASN A 308 2.34 11.89 16.53
C ASN A 308 3.57 11.11 16.03
N ILE A 309 4.29 11.61 15.02
CA ILE A 309 5.53 11.01 14.50
C ILE A 309 6.58 10.88 15.62
N ARG A 310 6.80 11.93 16.39
CA ARG A 310 7.75 11.93 17.53
C ARG A 310 7.33 10.93 18.61
N ALA A 311 6.04 10.89 18.95
CA ALA A 311 5.51 9.94 19.92
C ALA A 311 5.70 8.48 19.47
N ILE A 312 5.37 8.16 18.20
CA ILE A 312 5.60 6.82 17.63
C ILE A 312 7.08 6.46 17.67
N GLY A 313 7.95 7.36 17.20
CA GLY A 313 9.39 7.11 17.18
C GLY A 313 9.97 6.86 18.59
N GLY A 314 9.50 7.62 19.59
CA GLY A 314 9.89 7.40 20.99
C GLY A 314 9.46 6.03 21.53
N VAL A 315 8.24 5.56 21.19
CA VAL A 315 7.75 4.24 21.62
C VAL A 315 8.57 3.12 21.03
N ILE A 316 8.92 3.18 19.75
CA ILE A 316 9.67 2.10 19.06
C ILE A 316 11.18 2.31 19.10
N GLN A 317 11.65 3.38 19.75
CA GLN A 317 13.07 3.71 19.86
C GLN A 317 13.75 3.69 18.48
N VAL A 318 13.19 4.45 17.55
CA VAL A 318 13.67 4.52 16.18
C VAL A 318 14.91 5.41 16.09
N ASP A 319 15.84 5.03 15.24
CA ASP A 319 17.02 5.84 14.91
C ASP A 319 17.30 5.85 13.39
N SER A 320 18.33 6.56 12.97
CA SER A 320 18.68 6.75 11.56
C SER A 320 19.29 5.51 10.89
N THR A 321 19.60 4.46 11.64
CA THR A 321 20.12 3.18 11.13
C THR A 321 18.99 2.21 10.81
N ASP A 322 17.77 2.51 11.24
CA ASP A 322 16.59 1.73 10.85
C ASP A 322 16.33 1.83 9.35
N VAL A 323 15.59 0.86 8.83
CA VAL A 323 15.14 0.82 7.43
C VAL A 323 13.67 0.46 7.41
N PHE A 324 12.82 1.34 6.89
CA PHE A 324 11.39 1.05 6.75
C PHE A 324 11.10 0.47 5.38
N VAL A 325 10.61 -0.76 5.32
CA VAL A 325 10.16 -1.40 4.07
C VAL A 325 8.65 -1.32 3.97
N SER A 326 8.12 -0.68 2.92
CA SER A 326 6.67 -0.41 2.79
C SER A 326 6.14 -0.70 1.39
N TRP A 327 5.06 -1.46 1.34
CA TRP A 327 4.19 -1.61 0.16
C TRP A 327 2.88 -0.81 0.31
N LEU A 328 2.62 -0.22 1.49
CA LEU A 328 1.37 0.47 1.79
C LEU A 328 1.12 1.65 0.84
N PRO A 329 -0.12 1.88 0.43
CA PRO A 329 -0.45 3.01 -0.44
C PRO A 329 -0.17 4.35 0.27
N LEU A 330 0.30 5.33 -0.51
CA LEU A 330 0.60 6.69 -0.01
C LEU A 330 -0.65 7.58 0.16
N TYR A 331 -1.80 7.13 -0.31
CA TYR A 331 -3.08 7.79 -0.04
C TYR A 331 -3.75 7.30 1.26
N HIS A 332 -3.09 6.41 2.02
CA HIS A 332 -3.52 5.92 3.33
C HIS A 332 -2.56 6.40 4.41
N ASP A 333 -3.09 6.78 5.58
CA ASP A 333 -2.34 7.36 6.70
C ASP A 333 -1.15 6.50 7.15
N MET A 334 -1.31 5.18 7.26
CA MET A 334 -0.23 4.27 7.67
C MET A 334 0.93 4.26 6.66
N GLY A 335 0.65 4.38 5.35
CA GLY A 335 1.67 4.46 4.31
C GLY A 335 2.27 5.85 4.18
N LEU A 336 1.45 6.89 4.31
CA LEU A 336 1.87 8.28 4.16
C LEU A 336 2.56 8.79 5.43
N ILE A 337 1.88 8.75 6.57
CA ILE A 337 2.40 9.32 7.82
C ILE A 337 3.39 8.35 8.46
N GLY A 338 2.98 7.09 8.66
CA GLY A 338 3.80 6.10 9.39
C GLY A 338 5.05 5.72 8.66
N ALA A 339 4.94 5.35 7.38
CA ALA A 339 6.11 4.91 6.63
C ALA A 339 6.92 6.09 6.08
N TRP A 340 6.31 7.00 5.31
CA TRP A 340 7.10 8.03 4.63
C TRP A 340 7.44 9.22 5.51
N LEU A 341 6.45 9.92 6.10
CA LEU A 341 6.75 11.11 6.91
C LEU A 341 7.53 10.76 8.19
N GLY A 342 7.34 9.55 8.73
CA GLY A 342 8.17 9.03 9.81
C GLY A 342 9.64 8.86 9.38
N SER A 343 9.89 8.25 8.20
CA SER A 343 11.24 8.11 7.68
C SER A 343 11.87 9.46 7.33
N LEU A 344 11.06 10.41 6.84
CA LEU A 344 11.50 11.78 6.59
C LEU A 344 12.01 12.44 7.87
N TYR A 345 11.28 12.28 8.99
CA TYR A 345 11.66 12.95 10.24
C TYR A 345 12.92 12.35 10.89
N PHE A 346 13.03 11.00 10.94
CA PHE A 346 14.10 10.32 11.66
C PHE A 346 15.33 9.96 10.82
N ALA A 347 15.38 10.38 9.56
CA ALA A 347 16.50 10.13 8.63
C ALA A 347 16.78 8.66 8.30
N TYR A 348 15.89 7.73 8.61
CA TYR A 348 16.03 6.36 8.12
C TYR A 348 15.46 6.22 6.71
N PRO A 349 16.07 5.40 5.83
CA PRO A 349 15.57 5.24 4.48
C PRO A 349 14.24 4.51 4.41
N LEU A 350 13.41 4.93 3.47
CA LEU A 350 12.18 4.26 3.08
C LEU A 350 12.43 3.40 1.84
N VAL A 351 12.29 2.09 1.97
CA VAL A 351 12.22 1.16 0.83
C VAL A 351 10.77 1.03 0.40
N LYS A 352 10.43 1.59 -0.75
CA LYS A 352 9.03 1.72 -1.19
C LYS A 352 8.76 0.90 -2.44
N MET A 353 7.71 0.08 -2.39
CA MET A 353 7.16 -0.62 -3.55
C MET A 353 5.67 -0.28 -3.73
N SER A 354 5.13 -0.53 -4.93
CA SER A 354 3.72 -0.33 -5.18
C SER A 354 2.86 -1.38 -4.43
N PRO A 355 1.63 -1.02 -4.01
CA PRO A 355 0.69 -2.01 -3.47
C PRO A 355 0.41 -3.17 -4.43
N VAL A 356 0.32 -2.90 -5.72
CA VAL A 356 0.06 -3.91 -6.75
C VAL A 356 1.17 -4.95 -6.79
N LYS A 357 2.44 -4.54 -6.70
CA LYS A 357 3.60 -5.45 -6.65
C LYS A 357 3.51 -6.42 -5.48
N PHE A 358 3.13 -5.94 -4.30
CA PHE A 358 2.92 -6.79 -3.14
C PHE A 358 1.73 -7.74 -3.33
N LEU A 359 0.59 -7.24 -3.79
CA LEU A 359 -0.62 -8.04 -3.95
C LEU A 359 -0.43 -9.18 -4.96
N THR A 360 0.31 -8.93 -6.03
CA THR A 360 0.63 -9.95 -7.04
C THR A 360 1.71 -10.92 -6.58
N ARG A 361 2.71 -10.45 -5.88
CA ARG A 361 3.87 -11.21 -5.43
C ARG A 361 4.21 -10.90 -3.98
N PRO A 362 3.49 -11.47 -3.00
CA PRO A 362 3.69 -11.16 -1.58
C PRO A 362 5.12 -11.42 -1.08
N GLN A 363 5.83 -12.40 -1.68
CA GLN A 363 7.23 -12.65 -1.39
C GLN A 363 8.14 -11.45 -1.68
N SER A 364 7.74 -10.53 -2.58
CA SER A 364 8.54 -9.34 -2.90
C SER A 364 8.75 -8.43 -1.68
N TRP A 365 7.79 -8.38 -0.77
CA TRP A 365 7.90 -7.66 0.48
C TRP A 365 8.93 -8.29 1.43
N LEU A 366 8.86 -9.62 1.59
CA LEU A 366 9.79 -10.37 2.43
C LEU A 366 11.22 -10.27 1.89
N TRP A 367 11.39 -10.40 0.58
CA TRP A 367 12.69 -10.24 -0.08
C TRP A 367 13.23 -8.81 -0.01
N ALA A 368 12.36 -7.79 -0.04
CA ALA A 368 12.81 -6.42 0.16
C ALA A 368 13.31 -6.20 1.60
N ILE A 369 12.65 -6.79 2.60
CA ILE A 369 13.12 -6.79 4.00
C ILE A 369 14.48 -7.47 4.11
N HIS A 370 14.63 -8.66 3.53
CA HIS A 370 15.91 -9.37 3.48
C HIS A 370 17.02 -8.53 2.84
N LYS A 371 16.76 -8.07 1.61
CA LYS A 371 17.75 -7.38 0.76
C LYS A 371 18.24 -6.08 1.38
N HIS A 372 17.33 -5.29 1.93
CA HIS A 372 17.65 -3.98 2.51
C HIS A 372 17.88 -4.04 4.02
N ARG A 373 17.95 -5.24 4.61
CA ARG A 373 18.05 -5.42 6.06
C ARG A 373 16.98 -4.61 6.80
N GLY A 374 15.75 -4.65 6.27
CA GLY A 374 14.61 -3.89 6.78
C GLY A 374 14.37 -4.20 8.27
N THR A 375 14.25 -3.14 9.06
CA THR A 375 14.08 -3.25 10.52
C THR A 375 12.66 -2.97 10.94
N ILE A 376 11.94 -2.14 10.18
CA ILE A 376 10.58 -1.72 10.46
C ILE A 376 9.73 -1.96 9.20
N SER A 377 8.52 -2.48 9.41
CA SER A 377 7.51 -2.55 8.36
C SER A 377 6.12 -2.54 8.97
N ALA A 378 5.12 -2.23 8.15
CA ALA A 378 3.73 -2.19 8.55
C ALA A 378 2.83 -2.85 7.51
N SER A 379 1.78 -3.51 7.97
CA SER A 379 0.76 -4.11 7.12
C SER A 379 -0.56 -4.23 7.87
N PRO A 380 -1.70 -4.12 7.20
CA PRO A 380 -2.93 -4.70 7.69
C PRO A 380 -2.82 -6.20 7.85
N ASN A 381 -3.68 -6.78 8.68
CA ASN A 381 -3.66 -8.21 8.99
C ASN A 381 -3.73 -9.11 7.75
N PHE A 382 -4.49 -8.68 6.70
CA PHE A 382 -4.59 -9.44 5.47
C PHE A 382 -3.25 -9.61 4.75
N GLY A 383 -2.33 -8.65 4.85
CA GLY A 383 -1.03 -8.74 4.19
C GLY A 383 -0.16 -9.84 4.80
N TYR A 384 -0.20 -10.01 6.12
CA TYR A 384 0.44 -11.13 6.81
C TYR A 384 -0.22 -12.46 6.42
N GLU A 385 -1.56 -12.51 6.37
CA GLU A 385 -2.29 -13.71 5.95
C GLU A 385 -1.97 -14.06 4.48
N LEU A 386 -1.83 -13.07 3.61
CA LEU A 386 -1.46 -13.27 2.21
C LEU A 386 -0.08 -13.93 2.09
N CYS A 387 0.90 -13.48 2.87
CA CYS A 387 2.22 -14.11 2.91
C CYS A 387 2.15 -15.57 3.38
N VAL A 388 1.33 -15.86 4.40
CA VAL A 388 1.16 -17.23 4.92
C VAL A 388 0.47 -18.14 3.92
N SER A 389 -0.53 -17.63 3.20
CA SER A 389 -1.39 -18.47 2.35
C SER A 389 -0.90 -18.60 0.91
N LYS A 390 -0.15 -17.62 0.39
CA LYS A 390 0.20 -17.56 -1.04
C LYS A 390 1.67 -17.77 -1.36
N VAL A 391 2.59 -17.47 -0.43
CA VAL A 391 4.02 -17.65 -0.68
C VAL A 391 4.39 -19.13 -0.55
N ARG A 392 5.03 -19.69 -1.57
CA ARG A 392 5.53 -21.08 -1.57
C ARG A 392 6.88 -21.16 -0.87
N ASP A 393 7.19 -22.30 -0.24
CA ASP A 393 8.45 -22.48 0.47
C ASP A 393 9.66 -22.42 -0.47
N ALA A 394 9.54 -22.92 -1.70
CA ALA A 394 10.58 -22.80 -2.72
C ALA A 394 10.93 -21.33 -3.07
N ALA A 395 10.02 -20.38 -2.87
CA ALA A 395 10.26 -18.96 -3.08
C ALA A 395 10.93 -18.27 -1.88
N LEU A 396 11.18 -19.01 -0.80
CA LEU A 396 11.76 -18.51 0.45
C LEU A 396 13.18 -19.04 0.71
N GLU A 397 13.74 -19.82 -0.21
CA GLU A 397 15.09 -20.37 -0.06
C GLU A 397 16.13 -19.25 0.07
N GLY A 398 16.91 -19.25 1.15
CA GLY A 398 17.91 -18.21 1.45
C GLY A 398 17.33 -16.92 2.06
N LEU A 399 16.03 -16.85 2.35
CA LEU A 399 15.43 -15.68 3.01
C LEU A 399 15.96 -15.53 4.44
N ASP A 400 16.28 -14.29 4.86
CA ASP A 400 16.65 -13.94 6.23
C ASP A 400 15.86 -12.69 6.67
N LEU A 401 15.00 -12.85 7.67
CA LEU A 401 14.18 -11.80 8.27
C LEU A 401 14.68 -11.37 9.66
N SER A 402 15.87 -11.78 10.07
CA SER A 402 16.42 -11.53 11.40
C SER A 402 16.60 -10.06 11.75
N SER A 403 16.69 -9.19 10.72
CA SER A 403 16.75 -7.73 10.89
C SER A 403 15.43 -7.10 11.28
N TRP A 404 14.30 -7.74 10.99
CA TRP A 404 12.97 -7.18 11.18
C TRP A 404 12.57 -7.13 12.66
N ARG A 405 12.78 -5.97 13.31
CA ARG A 405 12.54 -5.78 14.73
C ARG A 405 11.13 -5.29 15.07
N VAL A 406 10.46 -4.59 14.14
CA VAL A 406 9.11 -4.04 14.34
C VAL A 406 8.23 -4.35 13.14
N ALA A 407 7.27 -5.25 13.31
CA ALA A 407 6.26 -5.66 12.34
C ALA A 407 4.89 -5.15 12.79
N PHE A 408 4.52 -3.93 12.42
CA PHE A 408 3.23 -3.36 12.77
C PHE A 408 2.08 -4.08 12.07
N ASN A 409 1.07 -4.46 12.84
CA ASN A 409 -0.16 -5.06 12.34
C ASN A 409 -1.36 -4.26 12.84
N GLY A 410 -2.03 -3.53 11.94
CA GLY A 410 -3.13 -2.61 12.29
C GLY A 410 -4.01 -2.24 11.11
N ALA A 411 -4.72 -1.13 11.21
CA ALA A 411 -5.70 -0.61 10.24
C ALA A 411 -6.95 -1.47 10.04
N GLU A 412 -6.97 -2.72 10.50
CA GLU A 412 -8.13 -3.62 10.52
C GLU A 412 -8.07 -4.55 11.74
N PRO A 413 -9.14 -5.30 12.05
CA PRO A 413 -9.12 -6.25 13.16
C PRO A 413 -7.99 -7.27 13.02
N VAL A 414 -7.07 -7.29 14.00
CA VAL A 414 -5.93 -8.20 13.99
C VAL A 414 -6.34 -9.60 14.44
N SER A 415 -6.15 -10.58 13.56
CA SER A 415 -6.50 -11.98 13.81
C SER A 415 -5.39 -12.70 14.57
N PRO A 416 -5.65 -13.21 15.79
CA PRO A 416 -4.68 -14.03 16.52
C PRO A 416 -4.25 -15.29 15.77
N LYS A 417 -5.11 -15.83 14.91
CA LYS A 417 -4.79 -16.99 14.05
C LYS A 417 -3.74 -16.61 13.02
N THR A 418 -3.91 -15.47 12.35
CA THR A 418 -2.96 -14.95 11.37
C THR A 418 -1.62 -14.64 12.02
N VAL A 419 -1.63 -13.94 13.15
CA VAL A 419 -0.40 -13.63 13.93
C VAL A 419 0.36 -14.91 14.25
N ARG A 420 -0.31 -15.92 14.79
CA ARG A 420 0.32 -17.20 15.14
C ARG A 420 0.90 -17.90 13.90
N ARG A 421 0.10 -18.08 12.83
CA ARG A 421 0.54 -18.77 11.62
C ARG A 421 1.73 -18.06 10.97
N PHE A 422 1.71 -16.72 10.92
CA PHE A 422 2.81 -15.94 10.38
C PHE A 422 4.07 -16.11 11.21
N THR A 423 3.99 -15.97 12.53
CA THR A 423 5.14 -16.11 13.43
C THR A 423 5.71 -17.52 13.46
N GLU A 424 4.86 -18.57 13.43
CA GLU A 424 5.29 -19.95 13.35
C GLU A 424 6.02 -20.26 12.04
N ARG A 425 5.48 -19.81 10.91
CA ARG A 425 6.06 -20.05 9.58
C ARG A 425 7.39 -19.31 9.40
N PHE A 426 7.42 -18.03 9.73
CA PHE A 426 8.57 -17.19 9.39
C PHE A 426 9.67 -17.16 10.48
N CYS A 427 9.49 -17.81 11.64
CA CYS A 427 10.55 -17.96 12.61
C CYS A 427 11.73 -18.80 12.06
N GLU A 428 11.48 -19.75 11.16
CA GLU A 428 12.51 -20.54 10.48
C GLU A 428 13.42 -19.68 9.59
N TYR A 429 12.91 -18.51 9.16
CA TYR A 429 13.62 -17.51 8.36
C TYR A 429 14.14 -16.34 9.24
N GLY A 430 14.28 -16.52 10.54
CA GLY A 430 14.84 -15.53 11.46
C GLY A 430 13.85 -14.49 12.00
N PHE A 431 12.55 -14.52 11.62
CA PHE A 431 11.57 -13.61 12.18
C PHE A 431 11.31 -13.87 13.67
N LYS A 432 11.50 -12.86 14.50
CA LYS A 432 11.27 -12.96 15.95
C LYS A 432 9.80 -12.76 16.28
N LYS A 433 9.21 -13.62 17.11
CA LYS A 433 7.78 -13.54 17.50
C LYS A 433 7.45 -12.22 18.20
N GLU A 434 8.41 -11.69 18.96
CA GLU A 434 8.33 -10.41 19.69
C GLU A 434 8.34 -9.20 18.76
N SER A 435 8.74 -9.37 17.50
CA SER A 435 8.69 -8.32 16.47
C SER A 435 7.28 -8.05 15.97
N MET A 436 6.31 -8.96 16.18
CA MET A 436 4.92 -8.75 15.79
C MET A 436 4.23 -7.77 16.74
N VAL A 437 3.92 -6.59 16.26
CA VAL A 437 3.41 -5.46 17.05
C VAL A 437 2.00 -5.07 16.57
N PRO A 438 0.94 -5.64 17.18
CA PRO A 438 -0.42 -5.18 16.93
C PRO A 438 -0.60 -3.74 17.39
N VAL A 439 -1.12 -2.88 16.52
CA VAL A 439 -1.32 -1.46 16.80
C VAL A 439 -2.73 -1.00 16.48
N TYR A 440 -3.16 0.07 17.12
CA TYR A 440 -4.41 0.74 16.78
C TYR A 440 -4.14 2.21 16.51
N GLY A 441 -4.80 2.72 15.47
CA GLY A 441 -4.74 4.10 15.08
C GLY A 441 -5.87 4.48 14.14
N LEU A 442 -6.01 5.77 13.89
CA LEU A 442 -7.00 6.36 12.99
C LEU A 442 -6.50 7.71 12.49
N ALA A 443 -6.96 8.11 11.31
CA ALA A 443 -6.54 9.36 10.68
C ALA A 443 -6.88 10.59 11.52
N GLU A 444 -8.00 10.57 12.25
CA GLU A 444 -8.44 11.66 13.15
C GLU A 444 -7.48 11.92 14.32
N SER A 445 -6.62 10.94 14.64
CA SER A 445 -5.54 11.08 15.63
C SER A 445 -4.16 11.21 14.96
N SER A 446 -4.11 11.66 13.73
CA SER A 446 -2.97 11.71 12.82
C SER A 446 -2.53 10.32 12.33
N LEU A 447 -2.33 9.34 13.20
CA LEU A 447 -2.08 7.93 12.87
C LEU A 447 -2.19 7.04 14.10
N GLY A 448 -1.16 7.03 14.94
CA GLY A 448 -0.99 6.08 16.02
C GLY A 448 -1.66 6.52 17.32
N VAL A 449 -2.41 5.61 17.94
CA VAL A 449 -3.11 5.85 19.22
C VAL A 449 -2.58 4.93 20.32
N THR A 450 -2.45 3.62 20.03
CA THR A 450 -1.97 2.66 21.02
C THR A 450 -0.95 1.69 20.43
N PHE A 451 0.08 1.44 21.24
CA PHE A 451 1.18 0.52 20.93
C PHE A 451 1.44 -0.37 22.15
N PRO A 452 1.68 -1.68 21.95
CA PRO A 452 2.15 -2.51 23.05
C PRO A 452 3.61 -2.16 23.40
N PRO A 453 4.09 -2.47 24.61
CA PRO A 453 5.52 -2.40 24.90
C PRO A 453 6.34 -3.24 23.92
N MET A 454 7.45 -2.66 23.43
CA MET A 454 8.32 -3.34 22.47
C MET A 454 9.02 -4.57 23.09
N GLY A 455 9.37 -5.54 22.23
CA GLY A 455 10.05 -6.77 22.66
C GLY A 455 9.17 -7.75 23.46
N ARG A 456 7.85 -7.56 23.46
CA ARG A 456 6.89 -8.41 24.14
C ARG A 456 5.94 -9.08 23.14
N LEU A 457 5.63 -10.36 23.40
CA LEU A 457 4.61 -11.07 22.63
C LEU A 457 3.23 -10.41 22.76
N PRO A 458 2.43 -10.40 21.69
CA PRO A 458 1.04 -9.96 21.74
C PRO A 458 0.25 -10.74 22.80
N ILE A 459 -0.53 -10.03 23.61
CA ILE A 459 -1.45 -10.65 24.57
C ILE A 459 -2.75 -10.98 23.87
N ILE A 460 -3.14 -12.26 23.91
CA ILE A 460 -4.36 -12.76 23.27
C ILE A 460 -5.34 -13.19 24.35
N ASP A 461 -6.44 -12.46 24.50
CA ASP A 461 -7.54 -12.80 25.40
C ASP A 461 -8.59 -13.63 24.67
N ARG A 462 -9.08 -14.67 25.34
CA ARG A 462 -10.23 -15.48 24.90
C ARG A 462 -11.46 -15.04 25.67
N ILE A 463 -12.39 -14.46 24.97
CA ILE A 463 -13.60 -13.92 25.57
C ILE A 463 -14.87 -14.53 24.96
N GLN A 464 -15.96 -14.50 25.73
CA GLN A 464 -17.28 -14.92 25.27
C GLN A 464 -17.84 -13.88 24.28
N ARG A 465 -18.23 -14.33 23.08
CA ARG A 465 -18.73 -13.45 22.03
C ARG A 465 -20.04 -12.77 22.39
N GLU A 466 -20.98 -13.52 22.99
CA GLU A 466 -22.32 -13.04 23.23
C GLU A 466 -22.40 -11.89 24.27
N PRO A 467 -21.76 -11.98 25.45
CA PRO A 467 -21.69 -10.86 26.38
C PRO A 467 -21.02 -9.63 25.80
N LEU A 468 -19.94 -9.83 25.00
CA LEU A 468 -19.27 -8.72 24.33
C LEU A 468 -20.19 -8.03 23.32
N ALA A 469 -20.87 -8.80 22.46
CA ALA A 469 -21.75 -8.25 21.42
C ALA A 469 -22.99 -7.55 21.99
N ARG A 470 -23.57 -8.08 23.08
CA ARG A 470 -24.82 -7.54 23.66
C ARG A 470 -24.59 -6.39 24.64
N SER A 471 -23.53 -6.42 25.42
CA SER A 471 -23.35 -5.50 26.54
C SER A 471 -21.96 -4.84 26.60
N GLY A 472 -21.09 -5.08 25.62
CA GLY A 472 -19.72 -4.58 25.64
C GLY A 472 -18.83 -5.24 26.72
N ARG A 473 -19.31 -6.29 27.39
CA ARG A 473 -18.60 -6.95 28.49
C ARG A 473 -17.62 -8.02 27.95
N ALA A 474 -16.32 -7.81 28.13
CA ALA A 474 -15.30 -8.80 27.86
C ALA A 474 -15.25 -9.86 28.98
N THR A 475 -16.11 -10.88 28.90
CA THR A 475 -16.15 -11.97 29.85
C THR A 475 -15.15 -13.06 29.45
N PRO A 476 -14.15 -13.40 30.28
CA PRO A 476 -13.18 -14.45 29.97
C PRO A 476 -13.85 -15.79 29.67
N LEU A 477 -13.33 -16.50 28.65
CA LEU A 477 -13.75 -17.88 28.39
C LEU A 477 -13.03 -18.81 29.35
N ARG A 478 -13.72 -19.39 30.31
CA ARG A 478 -13.16 -20.46 31.17
C ARG A 478 -13.06 -21.74 30.34
N ILE A 479 -11.86 -22.16 29.99
CA ILE A 479 -11.61 -23.46 29.38
C ILE A 479 -11.74 -24.50 30.48
N VAL A 480 -12.90 -25.14 30.57
CA VAL A 480 -13.10 -26.31 31.41
C VAL A 480 -12.46 -27.49 30.69
N THR A 481 -11.27 -27.88 31.10
CA THR A 481 -10.63 -29.11 30.62
C THR A 481 -11.43 -30.30 31.14
N ARG A 482 -12.48 -30.70 30.42
CA ARG A 482 -13.15 -31.98 30.62
C ARG A 482 -12.99 -32.82 29.38
N MET A 483 -12.22 -33.87 29.51
CA MET A 483 -12.24 -35.00 28.57
C MET A 483 -13.61 -35.64 28.51
N ARG A 484 -13.96 -36.06 27.29
CA ARG A 484 -15.01 -37.00 26.88
C ARG A 484 -16.45 -36.48 26.82
N SER A 485 -16.91 -36.31 25.64
CA SER A 485 -17.97 -37.01 24.89
C SER A 485 -18.62 -36.08 23.85
N ASN A 486 -18.94 -36.67 22.74
CA ASN A 486 -19.60 -36.10 21.57
C ASN A 486 -20.84 -35.29 21.91
N LEU A 487 -20.73 -33.98 21.85
CA LEU A 487 -21.84 -33.02 21.62
C LEU A 487 -21.20 -31.64 21.53
N TRP A 488 -21.10 -31.10 20.32
CA TRP A 488 -20.67 -29.74 20.04
C TRP A 488 -21.84 -28.78 20.24
N PRO A 489 -21.92 -27.97 21.30
CA PRO A 489 -22.61 -26.70 21.20
C PRO A 489 -21.68 -25.75 20.48
N ALA A 490 -22.17 -25.05 19.45
CA ALA A 490 -21.44 -24.01 18.72
C ALA A 490 -21.08 -22.85 19.66
N VAL A 491 -20.00 -22.97 20.40
CA VAL A 491 -19.40 -21.87 21.15
C VAL A 491 -18.65 -21.00 20.14
N SER A 492 -19.29 -19.92 19.70
CA SER A 492 -18.63 -18.90 18.89
C SER A 492 -17.54 -18.23 19.70
N LEU A 493 -16.29 -18.62 19.45
CA LEU A 493 -15.11 -18.02 20.06
C LEU A 493 -14.82 -16.66 19.41
N TYR A 494 -14.71 -15.60 20.19
CA TYR A 494 -14.14 -14.34 19.78
C TYR A 494 -12.74 -14.22 20.37
N LEU A 495 -11.72 -14.16 19.50
CA LEU A 495 -10.34 -13.91 19.88
C LEU A 495 -10.07 -12.43 19.67
N ALA A 496 -9.78 -11.71 20.73
CA ALA A 496 -9.43 -10.29 20.71
C ALA A 496 -7.97 -10.11 21.15
N ILE A 497 -7.24 -9.25 20.47
CA ILE A 497 -5.94 -8.79 20.94
C ILE A 497 -6.17 -7.65 21.92
N ARG A 498 -5.65 -7.78 23.12
CA ARG A 498 -5.75 -6.77 24.16
C ARG A 498 -4.59 -5.78 24.02
N PHE A 499 -4.92 -4.53 23.83
CA PHE A 499 -3.97 -3.43 23.95
C PHE A 499 -3.89 -3.06 25.45
N VAL A 500 -2.73 -3.30 26.06
CA VAL A 500 -2.47 -2.87 27.43
C VAL A 500 -1.44 -1.77 27.36
N SER A 501 -1.81 -0.59 27.85
CA SER A 501 -0.95 0.57 28.03
C SER A 501 0.14 0.30 29.08
#